data_9e65434f0c540b9669c4bf435820918f
#
_entry.id   9e65434f0c540b9669c4bf435820918f
#
_cell.length_a   1.000
_cell.length_b   1.000
_cell.length_c   1.000
_cell.angle_alpha   90.00
_cell.angle_beta   90.00
_cell.angle_gamma   90.00
#
_symmetry.space_group_name_H-M   'P 1'
#
loop_
_entity.id
_entity.type
_entity.pdbx_description
1 polymer ?
#
loop_
_entity_poly.entity_id
_entity_poly.type
_entity_poly.pdbx_seq_one_letter_code
_entity_poly.pdbx_strand_id
1 'polypeptide(L)'
;MQSVIERIESVPGSCVLKQELSSSSITKIFLCTFNNVKSVIRFDLPAASRLAVDRQNEINILYGINHLDLAPQILYSDIKAGILIWKYISGSEPCLNQEKLNSNFLHDLGASLSSLHSFPMPENSIDIFSNSMLLYQSLLESPSEKLLFSKAMALYEKLEKDGTKKVFSHNDLHQQNILWDEKCYFLDWEYSGLNHPCFDIASLVKSFQLSQSQINELSFGYKANKHIFHMEKLNPWIQFIEYLEEIWEISVTRLMNKQAMKSLLD
;
A
#
# COMPACT_ATOMS: atom_id res chain seq x y z
N MET A 1 -9.57 -0.90 26.56
CA MET A 1 -9.55 -0.98 25.07
C MET A 1 -10.75 -1.83 24.64
N GLN A 2 -11.65 -1.28 23.83
CA GLN A 2 -12.82 -1.99 23.34
C GLN A 2 -12.41 -3.26 22.56
N SER A 3 -13.04 -4.38 22.88
CA SER A 3 -12.83 -5.62 22.14
C SER A 3 -13.35 -5.50 20.71
N VAL A 4 -12.90 -6.37 19.80
CA VAL A 4 -13.44 -6.43 18.42
C VAL A 4 -14.97 -6.61 18.44
N ILE A 5 -15.48 -7.37 19.41
CA ILE A 5 -16.92 -7.62 19.58
C ILE A 5 -17.69 -6.34 19.90
N GLU A 6 -17.23 -5.55 20.90
CA GLU A 6 -17.86 -4.28 21.26
C GLU A 6 -17.85 -3.28 20.11
N ARG A 7 -16.78 -3.29 19.30
CA ARG A 7 -16.67 -2.40 18.12
C ARG A 7 -17.62 -2.79 17.00
N ILE A 8 -17.91 -4.09 16.81
CA ILE A 8 -18.90 -4.56 15.83
C ILE A 8 -20.30 -4.11 16.22
N GLU A 9 -20.64 -4.12 17.52
CA GLU A 9 -21.94 -3.67 18.01
C GLU A 9 -22.21 -2.19 17.71
N SER A 10 -21.15 -1.38 17.51
CA SER A 10 -21.28 0.02 17.08
C SER A 10 -21.50 0.22 15.58
N VAL A 11 -21.33 -0.84 14.76
CA VAL A 11 -21.54 -0.76 13.31
C VAL A 11 -23.04 -0.70 13.02
N PRO A 12 -23.52 0.31 12.27
CA PRO A 12 -24.94 0.41 11.96
C PRO A 12 -25.38 -0.72 11.01
N GLY A 13 -26.49 -1.35 11.33
CA GLY A 13 -27.02 -2.47 10.56
C GLY A 13 -26.51 -3.83 11.03
N SER A 14 -26.55 -4.82 10.15
CA SER A 14 -26.14 -6.20 10.46
C SER A 14 -24.71 -6.45 10.00
N CYS A 15 -23.79 -6.75 10.93
CA CYS A 15 -22.44 -7.16 10.61
C CYS A 15 -22.11 -8.49 11.31
N VAL A 16 -21.90 -9.55 10.53
CA VAL A 16 -21.61 -10.89 11.04
C VAL A 16 -20.21 -11.31 10.58
N LEU A 17 -19.29 -11.47 11.53
CA LEU A 17 -17.93 -11.99 11.25
C LEU A 17 -18.01 -13.47 10.87
N LYS A 18 -17.14 -13.88 9.94
CA LYS A 18 -17.04 -15.27 9.47
C LYS A 18 -15.68 -15.89 9.74
N GLN A 19 -14.63 -15.27 9.23
CA GLN A 19 -13.27 -15.83 9.24
C GLN A 19 -12.27 -14.71 9.39
N GLU A 20 -11.25 -14.88 10.21
CA GLU A 20 -10.08 -14.01 10.23
C GLU A 20 -9.25 -14.28 8.97
N LEU A 21 -8.99 -13.22 8.20
CA LEU A 21 -8.18 -13.28 6.97
C LEU A 21 -6.73 -12.92 7.26
N SER A 22 -6.51 -11.93 8.13
CA SER A 22 -5.18 -11.45 8.49
C SER A 22 -5.19 -10.80 9.87
N SER A 23 -4.07 -10.92 10.57
CA SER A 23 -3.84 -10.25 11.85
C SER A 23 -2.39 -9.80 11.92
N SER A 24 -2.20 -8.52 12.19
CA SER A 24 -0.90 -7.89 12.40
C SER A 24 -0.89 -7.15 13.73
N SER A 25 0.22 -6.49 14.03
CA SER A 25 0.31 -5.60 15.20
C SER A 25 -0.51 -4.32 15.07
N ILE A 26 -0.93 -3.97 13.88
CA ILE A 26 -1.61 -2.69 13.56
C ILE A 26 -3.06 -2.88 13.11
N THR A 27 -3.42 -4.03 12.56
CA THR A 27 -4.77 -4.30 12.03
C THR A 27 -5.21 -5.74 12.28
N LYS A 28 -6.53 -5.96 12.36
CA LYS A 28 -7.17 -7.26 12.21
C LYS A 28 -8.19 -7.20 11.09
N ILE A 29 -8.17 -8.17 10.19
CA ILE A 29 -9.01 -8.21 9.00
C ILE A 29 -9.83 -9.49 8.99
N PHE A 30 -11.14 -9.36 8.80
CA PHE A 30 -12.08 -10.49 8.78
C PHE A 30 -12.94 -10.47 7.51
N LEU A 31 -13.23 -11.65 7.01
CA LEU A 31 -14.37 -11.86 6.13
C LEU A 31 -15.65 -11.71 6.96
N CYS A 32 -16.60 -10.96 6.45
CA CYS A 32 -17.89 -10.74 7.11
C CYS A 32 -19.05 -10.72 6.12
N THR A 33 -20.27 -10.66 6.66
CA THR A 33 -21.45 -10.25 5.90
C THR A 33 -21.95 -8.96 6.52
N PHE A 34 -22.01 -7.89 5.72
CA PHE A 34 -22.49 -6.59 6.12
C PHE A 34 -23.77 -6.25 5.32
N ASN A 35 -24.90 -6.08 6.00
CA ASN A 35 -26.21 -5.84 5.38
C ASN A 35 -26.51 -6.79 4.20
N ASN A 36 -26.29 -8.09 4.42
CA ASN A 36 -26.43 -9.18 3.43
C ASN A 36 -25.43 -9.13 2.26
N VAL A 37 -24.45 -8.26 2.28
CA VAL A 37 -23.35 -8.21 1.28
C VAL A 37 -22.13 -8.93 1.81
N LYS A 38 -21.53 -9.82 1.02
CA LYS A 38 -20.21 -10.42 1.33
C LYS A 38 -19.16 -9.32 1.35
N SER A 39 -18.48 -9.16 2.47
CA SER A 39 -17.65 -7.99 2.77
C SER A 39 -16.39 -8.38 3.52
N VAL A 40 -15.44 -7.47 3.58
CA VAL A 40 -14.26 -7.52 4.45
C VAL A 40 -14.34 -6.37 5.43
N ILE A 41 -14.01 -6.61 6.69
CA ILE A 41 -13.91 -5.60 7.73
C ILE A 41 -12.49 -5.55 8.27
N ARG A 42 -11.93 -4.34 8.38
CA ARG A 42 -10.66 -4.07 9.05
C ARG A 42 -10.93 -3.33 10.35
N PHE A 43 -10.25 -3.77 11.39
CA PHE A 43 -10.16 -3.10 12.66
C PHE A 43 -8.73 -2.58 12.85
N ASP A 44 -8.58 -1.27 12.98
CA ASP A 44 -7.30 -0.69 13.34
C ASP A 44 -6.99 -0.95 14.82
N LEU A 45 -5.77 -1.34 15.12
CA LEU A 45 -5.26 -1.50 16.48
C LEU A 45 -4.57 -0.20 16.93
N PRO A 46 -4.38 0.02 18.24
CA PRO A 46 -3.81 1.27 18.77
C PRO A 46 -2.42 1.61 18.21
N ALA A 47 -1.68 0.63 17.74
CA ALA A 47 -0.38 0.83 17.12
C ALA A 47 -0.47 1.54 15.75
N ALA A 48 -1.57 1.38 15.01
CA ALA A 48 -1.76 2.00 13.71
C ALA A 48 -1.62 3.53 13.75
N SER A 49 -2.14 4.19 14.79
CA SER A 49 -2.07 5.65 14.94
C SER A 49 -0.66 6.21 15.12
N ARG A 50 0.36 5.36 15.28
CA ARG A 50 1.77 5.75 15.50
C ARG A 50 2.64 5.63 14.24
N LEU A 51 2.11 5.05 13.19
CA LEU A 51 2.86 4.73 11.95
C LEU A 51 2.66 5.76 10.83
N ALA A 52 2.48 7.03 11.13
CA ALA A 52 2.24 8.10 10.13
C ALA A 52 1.10 7.79 9.13
N VAL A 53 0.28 6.76 9.42
CA VAL A 53 -0.86 6.39 8.59
C VAL A 53 -2.02 7.34 8.88
N ASP A 54 -2.50 8.01 7.86
CA ASP A 54 -3.68 8.88 7.96
C ASP A 54 -4.91 8.16 7.38
N ARG A 55 -5.73 7.61 8.27
CA ARG A 55 -6.95 6.88 7.89
C ARG A 55 -8.00 7.77 7.21
N GLN A 56 -8.03 9.07 7.53
CA GLN A 56 -8.93 9.99 6.82
C GLN A 56 -8.46 10.20 5.39
N ASN A 57 -7.15 10.35 5.18
CA ASN A 57 -6.57 10.48 3.85
C ASN A 57 -6.80 9.22 3.01
N GLU A 58 -6.58 8.02 3.57
CA GLU A 58 -6.87 6.74 2.92
C GLU A 58 -8.32 6.66 2.45
N ILE A 59 -9.28 6.99 3.31
CA ILE A 59 -10.71 6.97 2.98
C ILE A 59 -11.05 8.00 1.90
N ASN A 60 -10.50 9.21 1.97
CA ASN A 60 -10.70 10.24 0.96
C ASN A 60 -10.17 9.78 -0.41
N ILE A 61 -9.01 9.13 -0.43
CA ILE A 61 -8.43 8.54 -1.63
C ILE A 61 -9.35 7.47 -2.20
N LEU A 62 -9.78 6.50 -1.38
CA LEU A 62 -10.65 5.40 -1.82
C LEU A 62 -11.98 5.92 -2.41
N TYR A 63 -12.58 6.95 -1.85
CA TYR A 63 -13.76 7.59 -2.46
C TYR A 63 -13.41 8.32 -3.77
N GLY A 64 -12.28 9.02 -3.83
CA GLY A 64 -11.84 9.73 -5.03
C GLY A 64 -11.62 8.82 -6.22
N ILE A 65 -10.96 7.67 -6.01
CA ILE A 65 -10.64 6.70 -7.06
C ILE A 65 -11.73 5.66 -7.35
N ASN A 66 -12.86 5.70 -6.63
CA ASN A 66 -13.90 4.67 -6.74
C ASN A 66 -14.38 4.45 -8.20
N HIS A 67 -14.40 5.50 -9.02
CA HIS A 67 -14.82 5.40 -10.43
C HIS A 67 -13.76 4.73 -11.33
N LEU A 68 -12.51 4.57 -10.89
CA LEU A 68 -11.49 3.83 -11.62
C LEU A 68 -11.69 2.32 -11.51
N ASP A 69 -12.48 1.87 -10.53
CA ASP A 69 -12.74 0.46 -10.23
C ASP A 69 -11.45 -0.35 -10.02
N LEU A 70 -10.44 0.31 -9.42
CA LEU A 70 -9.14 -0.27 -9.06
C LEU A 70 -9.02 -0.65 -7.58
N ALA A 71 -9.98 -0.20 -6.75
CA ALA A 71 -10.00 -0.43 -5.31
C ALA A 71 -11.32 -1.06 -4.89
N PRO A 72 -11.37 -1.74 -3.72
CA PRO A 72 -12.62 -2.24 -3.17
C PRO A 72 -13.58 -1.09 -2.84
N GLN A 73 -14.86 -1.26 -3.17
CA GLN A 73 -15.90 -0.29 -2.83
C GLN A 73 -16.10 -0.21 -1.31
N ILE A 74 -15.96 0.97 -0.71
CA ILE A 74 -16.27 1.20 0.70
C ILE A 74 -17.78 1.07 0.92
N LEU A 75 -18.17 0.31 1.93
CA LEU A 75 -19.53 0.14 2.39
C LEU A 75 -19.80 0.90 3.69
N TYR A 76 -18.79 0.99 4.57
CA TYR A 76 -18.87 1.71 5.84
C TYR A 76 -17.49 2.09 6.34
N SER A 77 -17.38 3.23 7.01
CA SER A 77 -16.16 3.62 7.70
C SER A 77 -16.48 4.39 8.99
N ASP A 78 -15.75 4.10 10.05
CA ASP A 78 -15.72 4.87 11.29
C ASP A 78 -14.27 4.99 11.76
N ILE A 79 -13.67 6.14 11.48
CA ILE A 79 -12.26 6.41 11.81
C ILE A 79 -12.04 6.43 13.32
N LYS A 80 -13.00 6.95 14.09
CA LYS A 80 -12.90 7.04 15.56
C LYS A 80 -12.92 5.66 16.20
N ALA A 81 -13.77 4.77 15.68
CA ALA A 81 -13.81 3.38 16.08
C ALA A 81 -12.69 2.54 15.40
N GLY A 82 -11.96 3.10 14.43
CA GLY A 82 -10.95 2.41 13.63
C GLY A 82 -11.55 1.25 12.84
N ILE A 83 -12.67 1.48 12.16
CA ILE A 83 -13.40 0.47 11.38
C ILE A 83 -13.47 0.90 9.92
N LEU A 84 -13.14 -0.02 9.00
CA LEU A 84 -13.38 0.12 7.57
C LEU A 84 -13.99 -1.17 7.04
N ILE A 85 -15.14 -1.06 6.34
CA ILE A 85 -15.82 -2.18 5.69
C ILE A 85 -15.89 -1.92 4.19
N TRP A 86 -15.45 -2.89 3.41
CA TRP A 86 -15.55 -2.84 1.95
C TRP A 86 -16.13 -4.11 1.37
N LYS A 87 -16.64 -3.99 0.14
CA LYS A 87 -17.20 -5.12 -0.59
C LYS A 87 -16.10 -6.14 -0.90
N TYR A 88 -16.38 -7.41 -0.63
CA TYR A 88 -15.45 -8.50 -0.95
C TYR A 88 -15.20 -8.59 -2.46
N ILE A 89 -13.95 -8.71 -2.84
CA ILE A 89 -13.50 -8.98 -4.21
C ILE A 89 -13.19 -10.47 -4.32
N SER A 90 -13.74 -11.13 -5.35
CA SER A 90 -13.56 -12.57 -5.57
C SER A 90 -12.22 -12.96 -6.15
N GLY A 91 -11.39 -11.99 -6.52
CA GLY A 91 -10.08 -12.21 -7.12
C GLY A 91 -9.13 -13.03 -6.25
N SER A 92 -8.14 -13.61 -6.88
CA SER A 92 -7.05 -14.34 -6.22
C SER A 92 -5.77 -13.54 -6.23
N GLU A 93 -4.91 -13.77 -5.24
CA GLU A 93 -3.54 -13.27 -5.28
C GLU A 93 -2.82 -13.84 -6.52
N PRO A 94 -2.07 -12.99 -7.26
CA PRO A 94 -1.29 -13.47 -8.39
C PRO A 94 -0.24 -14.49 -7.91
N CYS A 95 -0.15 -15.62 -8.59
CA CYS A 95 0.77 -16.69 -8.20
C CYS A 95 2.23 -16.29 -8.48
N LEU A 96 3.12 -16.43 -7.49
CA LEU A 96 4.57 -16.21 -7.61
C LEU A 96 5.29 -17.15 -8.58
N ASN A 97 4.65 -18.20 -9.05
CA ASN A 97 5.28 -19.06 -10.03
C ASN A 97 5.47 -18.27 -11.33
N GLN A 98 6.72 -17.82 -11.58
CA GLN A 98 7.08 -17.01 -12.75
C GLN A 98 6.61 -17.63 -14.08
N GLU A 99 6.50 -18.97 -14.17
CA GLU A 99 5.95 -19.66 -15.32
C GLU A 99 4.44 -19.46 -15.51
N LYS A 100 3.73 -18.98 -14.46
CA LYS A 100 2.28 -18.75 -14.47
C LYS A 100 1.89 -17.27 -14.53
N LEU A 101 2.83 -16.34 -14.41
CA LEU A 101 2.56 -14.93 -14.71
C LEU A 101 2.35 -14.78 -16.22
N ASN A 102 1.09 -14.94 -16.63
CA ASN A 102 0.74 -14.86 -18.04
C ASN A 102 0.71 -13.41 -18.56
N SER A 103 0.86 -13.24 -19.87
CA SER A 103 0.85 -11.92 -20.51
C SER A 103 -0.44 -11.15 -20.25
N ASN A 104 -1.59 -11.81 -20.12
CA ASN A 104 -2.87 -11.13 -19.84
C ASN A 104 -2.84 -10.42 -18.49
N PHE A 105 -2.41 -11.13 -17.43
CA PHE A 105 -2.24 -10.52 -16.12
C PHE A 105 -1.30 -9.31 -16.16
N LEU A 106 -0.14 -9.44 -16.80
CA LEU A 106 0.83 -8.34 -16.88
C LEU A 106 0.31 -7.14 -17.70
N HIS A 107 -0.46 -7.41 -18.76
CA HIS A 107 -1.14 -6.36 -19.53
C HIS A 107 -2.20 -5.64 -18.68
N ASP A 108 -3.03 -6.40 -17.95
CA ASP A 108 -4.07 -5.85 -17.09
C ASP A 108 -3.46 -5.04 -15.95
N LEU A 109 -2.37 -5.55 -15.34
CA LEU A 109 -1.63 -4.85 -14.31
C LEU A 109 -1.04 -3.54 -14.84
N GLY A 110 -0.43 -3.57 -16.03
CA GLY A 110 0.09 -2.37 -16.69
C GLY A 110 -1.00 -1.36 -17.01
N ALA A 111 -2.15 -1.80 -17.51
CA ALA A 111 -3.30 -0.94 -17.82
C ALA A 111 -3.90 -0.32 -16.56
N SER A 112 -4.04 -1.11 -15.49
CA SER A 112 -4.52 -0.64 -14.18
C SER A 112 -3.58 0.40 -13.58
N LEU A 113 -2.27 0.15 -13.62
CA LEU A 113 -1.25 1.10 -13.17
C LEU A 113 -1.26 2.39 -14.00
N SER A 114 -1.42 2.30 -15.33
CA SER A 114 -1.54 3.47 -16.21
C SER A 114 -2.77 4.31 -15.86
N SER A 115 -3.90 3.67 -15.55
CA SER A 115 -5.13 4.35 -15.13
C SER A 115 -4.91 5.08 -13.81
N LEU A 116 -4.24 4.44 -12.84
CA LEU A 116 -3.88 5.06 -11.57
C LEU A 116 -2.96 6.26 -11.77
N HIS A 117 -1.86 6.11 -12.49
CA HIS A 117 -0.88 7.18 -12.73
C HIS A 117 -1.41 8.34 -13.59
N SER A 118 -2.49 8.11 -14.33
CA SER A 118 -3.18 9.17 -15.10
C SER A 118 -4.22 9.92 -14.29
N PHE A 119 -4.57 9.40 -13.09
CA PHE A 119 -5.54 10.04 -12.22
C PHE A 119 -4.94 11.26 -11.54
N PRO A 120 -5.64 12.40 -11.51
CA PRO A 120 -5.17 13.57 -10.80
C PRO A 120 -5.18 13.31 -9.29
N MET A 121 -4.16 13.81 -8.60
CA MET A 121 -4.12 13.73 -7.13
C MET A 121 -5.42 14.28 -6.55
N PRO A 122 -6.10 13.55 -5.65
CA PRO A 122 -7.29 14.05 -4.96
C PRO A 122 -6.99 15.35 -4.21
N GLU A 123 -7.93 16.30 -4.26
CA GLU A 123 -7.82 17.56 -3.52
C GLU A 123 -7.66 17.31 -2.02
N ASN A 124 -6.85 18.12 -1.36
CA ASN A 124 -6.55 18.02 0.07
C ASN A 124 -5.83 16.73 0.52
N SER A 125 -5.20 16.01 -0.41
CA SER A 125 -4.37 14.86 -0.06
C SER A 125 -3.10 15.30 0.67
N ILE A 126 -2.68 14.49 1.65
CA ILE A 126 -1.49 14.75 2.46
C ILE A 126 -0.27 14.12 1.75
N ASP A 127 0.88 14.74 1.87
CA ASP A 127 2.15 14.13 1.46
C ASP A 127 2.57 13.06 2.49
N ILE A 128 1.98 11.87 2.35
CA ILE A 128 2.22 10.74 3.24
C ILE A 128 3.69 10.31 3.17
N PHE A 129 4.32 10.36 1.99
CA PHE A 129 5.71 9.95 1.83
C PHE A 129 6.64 10.82 2.69
N SER A 130 6.56 12.14 2.57
CA SER A 130 7.38 13.06 3.38
C SER A 130 7.11 12.90 4.88
N ASN A 131 5.85 12.75 5.28
CA ASN A 131 5.49 12.52 6.68
C ASN A 131 6.08 11.21 7.22
N SER A 132 6.04 10.13 6.44
CA SER A 132 6.64 8.85 6.81
C SER A 132 8.15 8.95 6.96
N MET A 133 8.84 9.65 6.05
CA MET A 133 10.28 9.86 6.13
C MET A 133 10.68 10.64 7.39
N LEU A 134 9.95 11.68 7.76
CA LEU A 134 10.18 12.43 9.00
C LEU A 134 10.00 11.54 10.24
N LEU A 135 8.94 10.73 10.27
CA LEU A 135 8.72 9.78 11.36
C LEU A 135 9.88 8.78 11.46
N TYR A 136 10.24 8.11 10.36
CA TYR A 136 11.30 7.10 10.35
C TYR A 136 12.64 7.71 10.80
N GLN A 137 13.01 8.87 10.28
CA GLN A 137 14.21 9.58 10.70
C GLN A 137 14.25 9.81 12.23
N SER A 138 13.12 10.15 12.83
CA SER A 138 13.00 10.38 14.28
C SER A 138 13.16 9.12 15.12
N LEU A 139 12.96 7.96 14.52
CA LEU A 139 13.03 6.66 15.18
C LEU A 139 14.41 6.00 15.07
N LEU A 140 15.27 6.45 14.15
CA LEU A 140 16.61 5.88 13.94
C LEU A 140 17.59 6.42 14.99
N GLU A 141 18.25 5.53 15.72
CA GLU A 141 19.09 5.89 16.88
C GLU A 141 20.59 5.67 16.60
N SER A 142 20.96 4.52 16.01
CA SER A 142 22.36 4.18 15.80
C SER A 142 23.01 4.95 14.63
N PRO A 143 24.34 5.14 14.65
CA PRO A 143 25.05 5.75 13.51
C PRO A 143 24.85 5.01 12.18
N SER A 144 24.77 3.68 12.21
CA SER A 144 24.54 2.85 11.01
C SER A 144 23.14 3.06 10.43
N GLU A 145 22.09 3.13 11.27
CA GLU A 145 20.72 3.40 10.84
C GLU A 145 20.60 4.81 10.23
N LYS A 146 21.20 5.82 10.87
CA LYS A 146 21.22 7.19 10.34
C LYS A 146 21.97 7.30 9.01
N LEU A 147 23.06 6.52 8.85
CA LEU A 147 23.78 6.43 7.58
C LEU A 147 22.95 5.77 6.50
N LEU A 148 22.21 4.68 6.82
CA LEU A 148 21.28 4.03 5.89
C LEU A 148 20.22 5.03 5.40
N PHE A 149 19.58 5.75 6.30
CA PHE A 149 18.60 6.78 5.96
C PHE A 149 19.20 7.88 5.08
N SER A 150 20.38 8.38 5.41
CA SER A 150 21.07 9.39 4.61
C SER A 150 21.38 8.90 3.19
N LYS A 151 21.79 7.64 3.03
CA LYS A 151 22.02 7.01 1.71
C LYS A 151 20.71 6.90 0.93
N ALA A 152 19.62 6.44 1.57
CA ALA A 152 18.31 6.33 0.96
C ALA A 152 17.82 7.69 0.44
N MET A 153 17.88 8.73 1.27
CA MET A 153 17.42 10.06 0.88
C MET A 153 18.28 10.70 -0.20
N ALA A 154 19.60 10.54 -0.15
CA ALA A 154 20.49 11.03 -1.20
C ALA A 154 20.22 10.34 -2.56
N LEU A 155 19.92 9.03 -2.53
CA LEU A 155 19.51 8.30 -3.74
C LEU A 155 18.18 8.81 -4.25
N TYR A 156 17.17 8.94 -3.39
CA TYR A 156 15.83 9.44 -3.75
C TYR A 156 15.89 10.82 -4.39
N GLU A 157 16.58 11.78 -3.76
CA GLU A 157 16.77 13.12 -4.31
C GLU A 157 17.44 13.12 -5.70
N LYS A 158 18.39 12.19 -5.93
CA LYS A 158 19.02 12.03 -7.24
C LYS A 158 18.02 11.50 -8.27
N LEU A 159 17.21 10.53 -7.89
CA LEU A 159 16.23 9.87 -8.77
C LEU A 159 15.11 10.81 -9.18
N GLU A 160 14.63 11.67 -8.27
CA GLU A 160 13.59 12.66 -8.57
C GLU A 160 14.02 13.77 -9.53
N LYS A 161 15.33 13.99 -9.71
CA LYS A 161 15.87 15.06 -10.57
C LYS A 161 15.90 14.72 -12.06
N ASP A 162 15.36 13.58 -12.49
CA ASP A 162 15.36 13.19 -13.90
C ASP A 162 14.34 13.95 -14.77
N GLY A 163 13.54 14.83 -14.17
CA GLY A 163 12.55 15.66 -14.85
C GLY A 163 11.22 14.95 -15.12
N THR A 164 11.05 13.71 -14.69
CA THR A 164 9.78 12.98 -14.84
C THR A 164 8.73 13.59 -13.92
N LYS A 165 7.55 13.87 -14.48
CA LYS A 165 6.42 14.39 -13.70
C LYS A 165 5.95 13.34 -12.70
N LYS A 166 5.78 13.75 -11.43
CA LYS A 166 5.14 12.91 -10.40
C LYS A 166 3.70 12.59 -10.80
N VAL A 167 3.27 11.40 -10.43
CA VAL A 167 1.93 10.87 -10.68
C VAL A 167 1.27 10.49 -9.35
N PHE A 168 -0.02 10.24 -9.37
CA PHE A 168 -0.69 9.63 -8.23
C PHE A 168 -0.31 8.15 -8.18
N SER A 169 0.43 7.77 -7.15
CA SER A 169 1.03 6.44 -6.95
C SER A 169 0.42 5.75 -5.75
N HIS A 170 0.41 4.43 -5.79
CA HIS A 170 0.00 3.61 -4.65
C HIS A 170 1.04 3.62 -3.53
N ASN A 171 2.32 3.64 -3.89
CA ASN A 171 3.49 3.65 -3.00
C ASN A 171 3.70 2.38 -2.15
N ASP A 172 2.87 1.35 -2.33
CA ASP A 172 3.01 0.06 -1.65
C ASP A 172 2.52 -1.09 -2.53
N LEU A 173 2.85 -1.05 -3.84
CA LEU A 173 2.43 -2.10 -4.78
C LEU A 173 3.35 -3.31 -4.70
N HIS A 174 2.88 -4.34 -4.02
CA HIS A 174 3.47 -5.66 -4.03
C HIS A 174 2.39 -6.72 -4.24
N GLN A 175 2.79 -7.98 -4.50
CA GLN A 175 1.87 -9.06 -4.87
C GLN A 175 0.70 -9.28 -3.90
N GLN A 176 0.92 -9.10 -2.58
CA GLN A 176 -0.12 -9.30 -1.56
C GLN A 176 -1.16 -8.17 -1.56
N ASN A 177 -0.83 -7.01 -2.14
CA ASN A 177 -1.73 -5.88 -2.31
C ASN A 177 -2.44 -5.89 -3.67
N ILE A 178 -2.37 -7.00 -4.42
CA ILE A 178 -3.01 -7.14 -5.72
C ILE A 178 -3.92 -8.36 -5.73
N LEU A 179 -5.18 -8.16 -6.12
CA LEU A 179 -6.10 -9.23 -6.48
C LEU A 179 -6.37 -9.16 -7.98
N TRP A 180 -6.44 -10.32 -8.62
CA TRP A 180 -6.76 -10.42 -10.04
C TRP A 180 -7.99 -11.30 -10.28
N ASP A 181 -8.98 -10.72 -10.98
CA ASP A 181 -10.21 -11.38 -11.44
C ASP A 181 -10.63 -10.67 -12.73
N GLU A 182 -10.11 -11.11 -13.88
CA GLU A 182 -10.23 -10.46 -15.20
C GLU A 182 -9.66 -9.03 -15.28
N LYS A 183 -9.42 -8.39 -14.14
CA LYS A 183 -8.72 -7.11 -13.97
C LYS A 183 -7.99 -7.09 -12.63
N CYS A 184 -7.08 -6.13 -12.46
CA CYS A 184 -6.36 -5.94 -11.21
C CYS A 184 -7.13 -5.00 -10.27
N TYR A 185 -7.19 -5.39 -9.00
CA TYR A 185 -7.60 -4.54 -7.89
C TYR A 185 -6.42 -4.34 -6.96
N PHE A 186 -6.23 -3.10 -6.50
CA PHE A 186 -5.19 -2.75 -5.53
C PHE A 186 -5.79 -2.61 -4.14
N LEU A 187 -5.09 -3.14 -3.15
CA LEU A 187 -5.47 -3.13 -1.74
C LEU A 187 -4.47 -2.29 -0.95
N ASP A 188 -4.87 -1.83 0.24
CA ASP A 188 -4.03 -1.14 1.21
C ASP A 188 -3.45 0.20 0.72
N TRP A 189 -4.33 1.19 0.60
CA TRP A 189 -4.06 2.51 0.03
C TRP A 189 -3.47 3.53 1.02
N GLU A 190 -3.01 3.09 2.18
CA GLU A 190 -2.60 3.96 3.28
C GLU A 190 -1.36 4.82 3.00
N TYR A 191 -0.51 4.40 2.04
CA TYR A 191 0.69 5.14 1.61
C TYR A 191 0.52 5.91 0.31
N SER A 192 -0.67 5.90 -0.28
CA SER A 192 -0.91 6.49 -1.60
C SER A 192 -0.74 8.01 -1.61
N GLY A 193 -0.11 8.50 -2.67
CA GLY A 193 0.18 9.91 -2.82
C GLY A 193 0.99 10.22 -4.08
N LEU A 194 1.49 11.46 -4.21
CA LEU A 194 2.35 11.84 -5.33
C LEU A 194 3.74 11.21 -5.22
N ASN A 195 4.16 10.51 -6.27
CA ASN A 195 5.51 9.97 -6.37
C ASN A 195 5.95 9.86 -7.83
N HIS A 196 7.22 9.51 -8.03
CA HIS A 196 7.76 9.19 -9.33
C HIS A 196 7.16 7.87 -9.84
N PRO A 197 6.70 7.76 -11.12
CA PRO A 197 6.03 6.55 -11.61
C PRO A 197 6.91 5.29 -11.53
N CYS A 198 8.23 5.44 -11.60
CA CYS A 198 9.15 4.31 -11.43
C CYS A 198 9.09 3.68 -10.04
N PHE A 199 8.57 4.36 -9.01
CA PHE A 199 8.47 3.78 -7.67
C PHE A 199 7.53 2.58 -7.68
N ASP A 200 6.27 2.74 -8.12
CA ASP A 200 5.32 1.63 -8.21
C ASP A 200 5.79 0.54 -9.19
N ILE A 201 6.35 0.94 -10.35
CA ILE A 201 6.87 -0.01 -11.34
C ILE A 201 8.02 -0.84 -10.75
N ALA A 202 8.98 -0.22 -10.07
CA ALA A 202 10.11 -0.90 -9.45
C ALA A 202 9.65 -1.82 -8.31
N SER A 203 8.65 -1.39 -7.53
CA SER A 203 8.02 -2.20 -6.49
C SER A 203 7.42 -3.48 -7.07
N LEU A 204 6.67 -3.38 -8.17
CA LEU A 204 6.12 -4.53 -8.87
C LEU A 204 7.22 -5.45 -9.43
N VAL A 205 8.23 -4.86 -10.10
CA VAL A 205 9.35 -5.63 -10.67
C VAL A 205 10.09 -6.42 -9.59
N LYS A 206 10.36 -5.79 -8.45
CA LYS A 206 11.00 -6.42 -7.30
C LYS A 206 10.11 -7.51 -6.68
N SER A 207 8.86 -7.19 -6.38
CA SER A 207 7.93 -8.08 -5.69
C SER A 207 7.62 -9.36 -6.49
N PHE A 208 7.43 -9.22 -7.81
CA PHE A 208 7.17 -10.35 -8.70
C PHE A 208 8.44 -10.95 -9.30
N GLN A 209 9.62 -10.38 -9.03
CA GLN A 209 10.91 -10.80 -9.63
C GLN A 209 10.84 -10.87 -11.16
N LEU A 210 10.25 -9.85 -11.78
CA LEU A 210 9.96 -9.86 -13.22
C LEU A 210 11.22 -9.90 -14.06
N SER A 211 11.27 -10.81 -15.02
CA SER A 211 12.27 -10.82 -16.09
C SER A 211 12.06 -9.66 -17.06
N GLN A 212 13.08 -9.32 -17.86
CA GLN A 212 12.96 -8.25 -18.85
C GLN A 212 11.81 -8.49 -19.85
N SER A 213 11.54 -9.73 -20.24
CA SER A 213 10.40 -10.05 -21.12
C SER A 213 9.07 -9.74 -20.44
N GLN A 214 8.91 -10.05 -19.16
CA GLN A 214 7.70 -9.76 -18.37
C GLN A 214 7.52 -8.26 -18.11
N ILE A 215 8.63 -7.53 -17.91
CA ILE A 215 8.61 -6.06 -17.82
C ILE A 215 8.12 -5.44 -19.14
N ASN A 216 8.50 -6.02 -20.29
CA ASN A 216 8.02 -5.57 -21.58
C ASN A 216 6.50 -5.80 -21.74
N GLU A 217 5.97 -6.93 -21.25
CA GLU A 217 4.53 -7.20 -21.23
C GLU A 217 3.78 -6.20 -20.32
N LEU A 218 4.29 -5.94 -19.11
CA LEU A 218 3.76 -4.92 -18.22
C LEU A 218 3.74 -3.53 -18.89
N SER A 219 4.84 -3.15 -19.54
CA SER A 219 5.00 -1.91 -20.28
C SER A 219 4.00 -1.79 -21.45
N PHE A 220 3.67 -2.89 -22.09
CA PHE A 220 2.70 -2.91 -23.17
C PHE A 220 1.30 -2.52 -22.68
N GLY A 221 0.88 -3.05 -21.53
CA GLY A 221 -0.38 -2.67 -20.88
C GLY A 221 -0.40 -1.20 -20.42
N TYR A 222 0.71 -0.71 -19.93
CA TYR A 222 0.83 0.66 -19.38
C TYR A 222 0.62 1.78 -20.43
N LYS A 223 0.87 1.53 -21.73
CA LYS A 223 0.61 2.42 -22.86
C LYS A 223 1.23 3.83 -22.82
N ALA A 224 2.07 4.13 -21.84
CA ALA A 224 2.72 5.43 -21.70
C ALA A 224 4.24 5.34 -21.98
N ASN A 225 5.01 6.30 -21.53
CA ASN A 225 6.44 6.40 -21.79
C ASN A 225 7.22 5.12 -21.48
N LYS A 226 7.54 4.33 -22.49
CA LYS A 226 8.22 3.03 -22.37
C LYS A 226 9.63 3.12 -21.76
N HIS A 227 10.25 4.31 -21.80
CA HIS A 227 11.60 4.50 -21.27
C HIS A 227 11.72 4.26 -19.76
N ILE A 228 10.61 4.41 -19.00
CA ILE A 228 10.59 4.16 -17.56
C ILE A 228 10.64 2.65 -17.20
N PHE A 229 10.46 1.76 -18.19
CA PHE A 229 10.47 0.30 -18.02
C PHE A 229 11.82 -0.35 -18.32
N HIS A 230 12.88 0.43 -18.55
CA HIS A 230 14.22 -0.13 -18.70
C HIS A 230 14.86 -0.41 -17.35
N MET A 231 15.48 -1.58 -17.19
CA MET A 231 16.12 -1.99 -15.92
C MET A 231 17.17 -0.98 -15.44
N GLU A 232 17.87 -0.30 -16.34
CA GLU A 232 18.81 0.78 -15.98
C GLU A 232 18.13 1.92 -15.20
N LYS A 233 16.87 2.20 -15.50
CA LYS A 233 16.05 3.17 -14.77
C LYS A 233 15.44 2.58 -13.50
N LEU A 234 15.04 1.32 -13.52
CA LEU A 234 14.33 0.67 -12.42
C LEU A 234 15.28 0.20 -11.31
N ASN A 235 16.49 -0.30 -11.63
CA ASN A 235 17.43 -0.79 -10.63
C ASN A 235 17.74 0.22 -9.51
N PRO A 236 18.00 1.51 -9.77
CA PRO A 236 18.20 2.46 -8.68
C PRO A 236 16.96 2.68 -7.81
N TRP A 237 15.74 2.59 -8.39
CA TRP A 237 14.49 2.64 -7.63
C TRP A 237 14.29 1.38 -6.79
N ILE A 238 14.63 0.20 -7.31
CA ILE A 238 14.63 -1.07 -6.54
C ILE A 238 15.56 -0.94 -5.33
N GLN A 239 16.77 -0.41 -5.53
CA GLN A 239 17.72 -0.18 -4.43
C GLN A 239 17.17 0.80 -3.39
N PHE A 240 16.49 1.86 -3.82
CA PHE A 240 15.83 2.81 -2.91
C PHE A 240 14.73 2.12 -2.09
N ILE A 241 13.90 1.30 -2.73
CA ILE A 241 12.83 0.53 -2.07
C ILE A 241 13.43 -0.44 -1.03
N GLU A 242 14.54 -1.10 -1.34
CA GLU A 242 15.24 -1.98 -0.39
C GLU A 242 15.72 -1.22 0.87
N TYR A 243 16.30 -0.02 0.69
CA TYR A 243 16.65 0.83 1.82
C TYR A 243 15.41 1.28 2.62
N LEU A 244 14.31 1.60 1.93
CA LEU A 244 13.08 2.02 2.57
C LEU A 244 12.45 0.90 3.40
N GLU A 245 12.42 -0.32 2.88
CA GLU A 245 11.93 -1.50 3.60
C GLU A 245 12.74 -1.75 4.88
N GLU A 246 14.08 -1.71 4.80
CA GLU A 246 14.94 -1.88 5.98
C GLU A 246 14.71 -0.77 7.02
N ILE A 247 14.57 0.48 6.59
CA ILE A 247 14.25 1.63 7.47
C ILE A 247 12.88 1.45 8.12
N TRP A 248 11.89 1.01 7.37
CA TRP A 248 10.54 0.73 7.85
C TRP A 248 10.54 -0.38 8.91
N GLU A 249 11.23 -1.47 8.65
CA GLU A 249 11.31 -2.64 9.55
C GLU A 249 11.95 -2.26 10.90
N ILE A 250 13.06 -1.49 10.87
CA ILE A 250 13.70 -0.94 12.07
C ILE A 250 12.73 -0.03 12.83
N SER A 251 12.03 0.84 12.11
CA SER A 251 11.12 1.83 12.69
C SER A 251 9.92 1.17 13.36
N VAL A 252 9.27 0.21 12.70
CA VAL A 252 8.14 -0.55 13.24
C VAL A 252 8.55 -1.36 14.46
N THR A 253 9.67 -2.09 14.37
CA THR A 253 10.20 -2.87 15.50
C THR A 253 10.42 -2.00 16.73
N ARG A 254 10.98 -0.81 16.54
CA ARG A 254 11.23 0.15 17.64
C ARG A 254 9.95 0.71 18.26
N LEU A 255 8.97 1.05 17.44
CA LEU A 255 7.65 1.50 17.91
C LEU A 255 6.96 0.42 18.75
N MET A 256 7.01 -0.84 18.30
CA MET A 256 6.42 -1.97 19.02
C MET A 256 7.11 -2.23 20.35
N ASN A 257 8.45 -2.21 20.38
CA ASN A 257 9.22 -2.38 21.62
C ASN A 257 8.93 -1.27 22.65
N LYS A 258 8.86 -0.01 22.22
CA LYS A 258 8.47 1.12 23.11
C LYS A 258 7.06 0.93 23.69
N GLN A 259 6.14 0.29 22.94
CA GLN A 259 4.79 0.00 23.43
C GLN A 259 4.80 -1.11 24.48
N ALA A 260 5.53 -2.22 24.25
CA ALA A 260 5.64 -3.32 25.19
C ALA A 260 6.24 -2.84 26.53
N MET A 261 7.25 -2.00 26.49
CA MET A 261 7.84 -1.42 27.71
C MET A 261 6.86 -0.51 28.45
N LYS A 262 6.06 0.30 27.75
CA LYS A 262 5.08 1.18 28.41
C LYS A 262 3.95 0.39 29.06
N SER A 263 3.45 -0.68 28.45
CA SER A 263 2.41 -1.54 29.01
C SER A 263 2.87 -2.40 30.21
N LEU A 264 4.17 -2.49 30.46
CA LEU A 264 4.74 -3.16 31.65
C LEU A 264 4.93 -2.19 32.83
N LEU A 265 4.84 -0.88 32.59
CA LEU A 265 5.03 0.18 33.59
C LEU A 265 3.70 0.81 34.05
N ASP A 266 2.62 0.57 33.29
CA ASP A 266 1.24 0.93 33.63
C ASP A 266 0.53 -0.26 34.29
#